data_ac171905157b91ea1c101e4dcde596f1
#
_entry.id   ac171905157b91ea1c101e4dcde596f1
#
_cell.length_a   1.000
_cell.length_b   1.000
_cell.length_c   1.000
_cell.angle_alpha   90.00
_cell.angle_beta   90.00
_cell.angle_gamma   90.00
#
_symmetry.space_group_name_H-M   'P 1'
#
loop_
_entity.id
_entity.type
_entity.pdbx_description
1 polymer ?
#
loop_
_entity_poly.entity_id
_entity_poly.type
_entity_poly.pdbx_seq_one_letter_code
_entity_poly.pdbx_strand_id
1 'polypeptide(L)'
;MAIKTVLVTQALKILASRENNDTFILAITIFISLFIVIIFMPIYILLHPLETLSLFLGETELNNVEQLQADYPYILETGVQTSQGRFPLPLNGTITSDYGMRVHPITGLYSKHTGIDISGKHRDNVIAIYDGVVTIAEVQKGFGNSVEIKHEIVTYETVTDKDGNEKTIKHTEVFYSFYAHLSRIDVVEGMKVRQGNVIGIEGGDPKKDPNAGSSTGHHLHFEIRKKSGYGNDVNPKDYIF
;
A
#
# COMPACT_ATOMS: atom_id res chain seq x y z
N MET A 1 -30.24 -34.11 -21.50
CA MET A 1 -30.13 -35.49 -20.99
C MET A 1 -29.34 -36.41 -21.94
N ALA A 2 -29.42 -36.25 -23.25
CA ALA A 2 -28.78 -37.13 -24.25
C ALA A 2 -27.22 -37.10 -24.26
N ILE A 3 -26.56 -35.95 -23.99
CA ILE A 3 -25.10 -35.83 -24.09
C ILE A 3 -24.37 -36.63 -23.00
N LYS A 4 -24.92 -36.65 -21.76
CA LYS A 4 -24.33 -37.43 -20.65
C LYS A 4 -24.35 -38.94 -20.91
N THR A 5 -25.39 -39.43 -21.56
CA THR A 5 -25.56 -40.87 -21.89
C THR A 5 -24.54 -41.29 -22.95
N VAL A 6 -24.30 -40.48 -23.96
CA VAL A 6 -23.33 -40.76 -25.04
C VAL A 6 -21.91 -40.82 -24.51
N LEU A 7 -21.50 -39.88 -23.68
CA LEU A 7 -20.17 -39.87 -23.08
C LEU A 7 -19.90 -41.05 -22.14
N VAL A 8 -20.89 -41.46 -21.34
CA VAL A 8 -20.78 -42.62 -20.46
C VAL A 8 -20.71 -43.92 -21.27
N THR A 9 -21.48 -44.02 -22.36
CA THR A 9 -21.45 -45.22 -23.21
C THR A 9 -20.14 -45.32 -24.01
N GLN A 10 -19.53 -44.22 -24.43
CA GLN A 10 -18.22 -44.23 -25.06
C GLN A 10 -17.11 -44.58 -24.04
N ALA A 11 -17.16 -44.04 -22.85
CA ALA A 11 -16.20 -44.36 -21.77
C ALA A 11 -16.28 -45.87 -21.40
N LEU A 12 -17.49 -46.44 -21.34
CA LEU A 12 -17.69 -47.86 -21.07
C LEU A 12 -17.24 -48.77 -22.22
N LYS A 13 -17.35 -48.34 -23.49
CA LYS A 13 -16.79 -49.04 -24.64
C LYS A 13 -15.28 -49.06 -24.67
N ILE A 14 -14.63 -47.98 -24.26
CA ILE A 14 -13.16 -47.88 -24.11
C ILE A 14 -12.70 -48.81 -22.96
N LEU A 15 -13.42 -48.86 -21.85
CA LEU A 15 -13.14 -49.76 -20.73
C LEU A 15 -13.35 -51.26 -21.08
N ALA A 16 -14.25 -51.58 -22.03
CA ALA A 16 -14.57 -52.94 -22.43
C ALA A 16 -13.64 -53.46 -23.55
N SER A 17 -12.93 -52.61 -24.29
CA SER A 17 -11.97 -53.01 -25.30
C SER A 17 -10.61 -53.37 -24.69
N ARG A 18 -10.40 -54.64 -24.44
CA ARG A 18 -9.24 -55.23 -23.78
C ARG A 18 -7.95 -55.21 -24.66
N GLU A 19 -7.92 -54.45 -25.75
CA GLU A 19 -6.87 -54.53 -26.78
C GLU A 19 -5.83 -53.39 -26.78
N ASN A 20 -5.97 -52.36 -25.87
CA ASN A 20 -4.91 -51.32 -25.76
C ASN A 20 -4.74 -50.83 -24.33
N ASN A 21 -4.04 -51.65 -23.53
CA ASN A 21 -3.58 -51.23 -22.18
C ASN A 21 -2.78 -49.91 -22.24
N ASP A 22 -2.07 -49.63 -23.34
CA ASP A 22 -1.24 -48.44 -23.47
C ASP A 22 -2.04 -47.18 -23.65
N THR A 23 -3.15 -47.20 -24.43
CA THR A 23 -4.04 -46.05 -24.58
C THR A 23 -4.84 -45.76 -23.33
N PHE A 24 -5.19 -46.77 -22.55
CA PHE A 24 -5.90 -46.60 -21.27
C PHE A 24 -4.96 -46.00 -20.21
N ILE A 25 -3.75 -46.51 -20.13
CA ILE A 25 -2.68 -45.96 -19.23
C ILE A 25 -2.38 -44.52 -19.61
N LEU A 26 -2.25 -44.20 -20.89
CA LEU A 26 -2.00 -42.84 -21.37
C LEU A 26 -3.17 -41.89 -20.98
N ALA A 27 -4.41 -42.31 -21.16
CA ALA A 27 -5.58 -41.51 -20.80
C ALA A 27 -5.67 -41.24 -19.29
N ILE A 28 -5.38 -42.24 -18.45
CA ILE A 28 -5.31 -42.05 -16.99
C ILE A 28 -4.16 -41.11 -16.60
N THR A 29 -3.00 -41.24 -17.23
CA THR A 29 -1.84 -40.40 -16.94
C THR A 29 -2.13 -38.94 -17.30
N ILE A 30 -2.75 -38.68 -18.45
CA ILE A 30 -3.18 -37.33 -18.85
C ILE A 30 -4.21 -36.77 -17.87
N PHE A 31 -5.19 -37.57 -17.47
CA PHE A 31 -6.24 -37.15 -16.51
C PHE A 31 -5.64 -36.79 -15.13
N ILE A 32 -4.75 -37.63 -14.62
CA ILE A 32 -4.05 -37.37 -13.35
C ILE A 32 -3.18 -36.13 -13.45
N SER A 33 -2.44 -35.95 -14.57
CA SER A 33 -1.61 -34.77 -14.79
C SER A 33 -2.44 -33.49 -14.84
N LEU A 34 -3.57 -33.50 -15.56
CA LEU A 34 -4.50 -32.38 -15.61
C LEU A 34 -5.13 -32.08 -14.23
N PHE A 35 -5.46 -33.11 -13.47
CA PHE A 35 -6.03 -32.98 -12.14
C PHE A 35 -4.99 -32.35 -11.16
N ILE A 36 -3.74 -32.78 -11.23
CA ILE A 36 -2.63 -32.21 -10.47
C ILE A 36 -2.44 -30.74 -10.84
N VAL A 37 -2.39 -30.40 -12.12
CA VAL A 37 -2.23 -29.01 -12.59
C VAL A 37 -3.38 -28.13 -12.10
N ILE A 38 -4.63 -28.58 -12.23
CA ILE A 38 -5.81 -27.79 -11.85
C ILE A 38 -5.90 -27.53 -10.34
N ILE A 39 -5.49 -28.50 -9.51
CA ILE A 39 -5.59 -28.39 -8.05
C ILE A 39 -4.33 -27.77 -7.43
N PHE A 40 -3.15 -28.18 -7.85
CA PHE A 40 -1.91 -27.77 -7.20
C PHE A 40 -1.32 -26.49 -7.76
N MET A 41 -1.58 -26.16 -9.03
CA MET A 41 -1.07 -24.91 -9.63
C MET A 41 -1.59 -23.64 -8.93
N PRO A 42 -2.89 -23.51 -8.62
CA PRO A 42 -3.38 -22.35 -7.88
C PRO A 42 -2.78 -22.25 -6.46
N ILE A 43 -2.57 -23.39 -5.80
CA ILE A 43 -1.94 -23.45 -4.47
C ILE A 43 -0.45 -23.06 -4.59
N TYR A 44 0.24 -23.51 -5.61
CA TYR A 44 1.63 -23.14 -5.86
C TYR A 44 1.78 -21.64 -6.17
N ILE A 45 0.90 -21.08 -7.00
CA ILE A 45 0.85 -19.63 -7.29
C ILE A 45 0.63 -18.82 -6.00
N LEU A 46 -0.25 -19.28 -5.10
CA LEU A 46 -0.53 -18.62 -3.84
C LEU A 46 0.67 -18.64 -2.86
N LEU A 47 1.43 -19.75 -2.87
CA LEU A 47 2.58 -19.93 -1.98
C LEU A 47 3.87 -19.31 -2.55
N HIS A 48 3.97 -19.16 -3.87
CA HIS A 48 5.17 -18.66 -4.59
C HIS A 48 4.81 -17.54 -5.57
N PRO A 49 4.21 -16.41 -5.09
CA PRO A 49 3.69 -15.37 -5.98
C PRO A 49 4.78 -14.69 -6.83
N LEU A 50 6.00 -14.57 -6.31
CA LEU A 50 7.11 -13.93 -7.03
C LEU A 50 7.71 -14.85 -8.11
N GLU A 51 7.86 -16.16 -7.82
CA GLU A 51 8.39 -17.13 -8.78
C GLU A 51 7.39 -17.37 -9.94
N THR A 52 6.10 -17.35 -9.66
CA THR A 52 5.07 -17.50 -10.70
C THR A 52 4.90 -16.23 -11.54
N LEU A 53 5.11 -15.05 -10.97
CA LEU A 53 5.11 -13.79 -11.71
C LEU A 53 6.25 -13.78 -12.74
N SER A 54 7.40 -14.38 -12.42
CA SER A 54 8.56 -14.52 -13.31
C SER A 54 8.24 -15.32 -14.58
N LEU A 55 7.39 -16.32 -14.47
CA LEU A 55 6.97 -17.13 -15.62
C LEU A 55 6.07 -16.35 -16.60
N PHE A 56 5.40 -15.29 -16.14
CA PHE A 56 4.50 -14.49 -16.96
C PHE A 56 5.12 -13.19 -17.52
N LEU A 57 6.07 -12.60 -16.80
CA LEU A 57 6.66 -11.29 -17.17
C LEU A 57 7.95 -11.39 -18.00
N GLY A 58 8.57 -12.57 -18.10
CA GLY A 58 9.83 -12.77 -18.79
C GLY A 58 11.04 -12.23 -18.00
N GLU A 59 12.23 -12.75 -18.31
CA GLU A 59 13.48 -12.44 -17.59
C GLU A 59 13.89 -10.95 -17.62
N THR A 60 13.46 -10.20 -18.63
CA THR A 60 13.78 -8.77 -18.77
C THR A 60 13.07 -7.88 -17.76
N GLU A 61 11.87 -8.23 -17.37
CA GLU A 61 11.11 -7.46 -16.36
C GLU A 61 11.56 -7.80 -14.94
N LEU A 62 11.98 -9.05 -14.70
CA LEU A 62 12.55 -9.46 -13.42
C LEU A 62 13.91 -8.83 -13.16
N ASN A 63 14.77 -8.74 -14.18
CA ASN A 63 16.04 -8.05 -14.08
C ASN A 63 15.85 -6.57 -13.73
N ASN A 64 14.77 -5.95 -14.18
CA ASN A 64 14.41 -4.58 -13.78
C ASN A 64 13.97 -4.50 -12.31
N VAL A 65 13.27 -5.52 -11.77
CA VAL A 65 12.89 -5.56 -10.35
C VAL A 65 14.10 -5.90 -9.47
N GLU A 66 14.94 -6.83 -9.87
CA GLU A 66 16.21 -7.14 -9.18
C GLU A 66 17.20 -5.97 -9.28
N GLN A 67 17.25 -5.26 -10.41
CA GLN A 67 18.08 -4.08 -10.58
C GLN A 67 17.56 -2.90 -9.77
N LEU A 68 16.24 -2.72 -9.69
CA LEU A 68 15.61 -1.77 -8.77
C LEU A 68 15.89 -2.14 -7.29
N GLN A 69 15.94 -3.44 -6.96
CA GLN A 69 16.35 -3.90 -5.63
C GLN A 69 17.85 -3.71 -5.37
N ALA A 70 18.71 -3.87 -6.38
CA ALA A 70 20.16 -3.66 -6.29
C ALA A 70 20.53 -2.17 -6.27
N ASP A 71 19.83 -1.34 -7.04
CA ASP A 71 20.02 0.11 -7.08
C ASP A 71 19.46 0.81 -5.82
N TYR A 72 18.59 0.12 -5.07
CA TYR A 72 18.05 0.57 -3.79
C TYR A 72 18.28 -0.45 -2.67
N PRO A 73 19.55 -0.82 -2.34
CA PRO A 73 19.90 -1.80 -1.30
C PRO A 73 19.44 -1.39 0.10
N TYR A 74 19.06 -0.11 0.29
CA TYR A 74 18.53 0.44 1.54
C TYR A 74 17.13 -0.05 1.93
N ILE A 75 16.52 -0.91 1.11
CA ILE A 75 15.12 -1.25 1.27
C ILE A 75 14.90 -2.49 2.14
N LEU A 76 15.90 -3.31 2.43
CA LEU A 76 15.71 -4.60 3.12
C LEU A 76 16.34 -4.74 4.51
N GLU A 77 17.29 -3.92 4.87
CA GLU A 77 17.92 -3.99 6.19
C GLU A 77 18.15 -2.57 6.72
N THR A 78 17.55 -2.29 7.74
CA THR A 78 17.75 -1.22 8.70
C THR A 78 16.45 -0.47 8.92
N GLY A 79 15.96 -0.56 10.12
CA GLY A 79 15.31 0.60 10.69
C GLY A 79 16.29 1.75 10.52
N VAL A 80 16.06 2.60 9.52
CA VAL A 80 16.82 3.83 9.38
C VAL A 80 16.59 4.56 10.69
N GLN A 81 17.61 4.61 11.51
CA GLN A 81 17.71 5.61 12.54
C GLN A 81 17.77 6.94 11.80
N THR A 82 16.60 7.51 11.53
CA THR A 82 16.52 8.90 11.17
C THR A 82 17.02 9.67 12.39
N SER A 83 18.29 10.04 12.35
CA SER A 83 18.82 11.01 13.27
C SER A 83 17.87 12.20 13.26
N GLN A 84 17.14 12.36 14.36
CA GLN A 84 16.24 13.47 14.65
C GLN A 84 14.94 13.55 13.84
N GLY A 85 14.06 12.54 13.89
CA GLY A 85 12.61 12.69 13.85
C GLY A 85 11.96 13.52 12.72
N ARG A 86 12.66 13.78 11.63
CA ARG A 86 12.15 14.61 10.53
C ARG A 86 11.85 13.77 9.32
N PHE A 87 10.58 13.71 8.98
CA PHE A 87 10.11 13.05 7.78
C PHE A 87 10.17 14.00 6.57
N PRO A 88 10.28 13.48 5.33
CA PRO A 88 10.20 14.30 4.13
C PRO A 88 8.83 14.96 4.01
N LEU A 89 8.76 16.10 3.31
CA LEU A 89 7.49 16.64 2.85
C LEU A 89 6.80 15.62 1.92
N PRO A 90 5.50 15.37 2.09
CA PRO A 90 4.77 14.41 1.26
C PRO A 90 4.54 14.87 -0.18
N LEU A 91 4.77 16.15 -0.46
CA LEU A 91 4.63 16.77 -1.76
C LEU A 91 5.79 17.75 -1.97
N ASN A 92 6.39 17.75 -3.17
CA ASN A 92 7.38 18.74 -3.55
C ASN A 92 6.70 20.11 -3.75
N GLY A 93 6.68 20.94 -2.71
CA GLY A 93 5.96 22.20 -2.70
C GLY A 93 6.28 23.07 -1.51
N THR A 94 5.44 24.08 -1.31
CA THR A 94 5.54 25.03 -0.20
C THR A 94 4.31 24.93 0.67
N ILE A 95 4.47 25.11 1.99
CA ILE A 95 3.34 25.20 2.92
C ILE A 95 2.63 26.54 2.68
N THR A 96 1.36 26.46 2.30
CA THR A 96 0.52 27.63 1.98
C THR A 96 -0.46 27.95 3.12
N SER A 97 -0.69 27.00 4.03
CA SER A 97 -1.51 27.23 5.22
C SER A 97 -1.06 26.36 6.38
N ASP A 98 -0.97 26.97 7.56
CA ASP A 98 -0.51 26.33 8.78
C ASP A 98 -1.62 25.60 9.54
N TYR A 99 -1.20 24.66 10.38
CA TYR A 99 -2.02 24.02 11.39
C TYR A 99 -2.50 25.00 12.45
N GLY A 100 -3.70 24.81 12.96
CA GLY A 100 -4.22 25.56 14.09
C GLY A 100 -5.42 26.42 13.78
N MET A 101 -5.75 27.36 14.67
CA MET A 101 -6.93 28.20 14.56
C MET A 101 -6.77 29.27 13.49
N ARG A 102 -7.66 29.30 12.49
CA ARG A 102 -7.67 30.28 11.41
C ARG A 102 -9.10 30.64 10.96
N VAL A 103 -9.24 31.70 10.19
CA VAL A 103 -10.49 31.95 9.46
C VAL A 103 -10.59 30.93 8.31
N HIS A 104 -11.68 30.18 8.29
CA HIS A 104 -11.91 29.16 7.26
C HIS A 104 -12.19 29.82 5.90
N PRO A 105 -11.46 29.44 4.83
CA PRO A 105 -11.50 30.17 3.54
C PRO A 105 -12.86 30.09 2.82
N ILE A 106 -13.68 29.07 3.11
CA ILE A 106 -15.01 28.90 2.48
C ILE A 106 -16.11 29.51 3.35
N THR A 107 -16.10 29.25 4.66
CA THR A 107 -17.20 29.65 5.54
C THR A 107 -17.01 31.02 6.18
N GLY A 108 -15.79 31.55 6.20
CA GLY A 108 -15.43 32.77 6.91
C GLY A 108 -15.46 32.68 8.44
N LEU A 109 -15.74 31.48 8.99
CA LEU A 109 -15.83 31.26 10.44
C LEU A 109 -14.43 30.92 10.99
N TYR A 110 -14.18 31.31 12.24
CA TYR A 110 -12.97 30.95 12.96
C TYR A 110 -13.03 29.48 13.36
N SER A 111 -12.13 28.67 12.81
CA SER A 111 -12.12 27.23 12.99
C SER A 111 -10.71 26.67 12.99
N LYS A 112 -10.56 25.47 13.55
CA LYS A 112 -9.28 24.75 13.55
C LYS A 112 -8.99 24.15 12.17
N HIS A 113 -7.79 24.40 11.64
CA HIS A 113 -7.19 23.67 10.56
C HIS A 113 -6.43 22.47 11.14
N THR A 114 -6.85 21.27 10.79
CA THR A 114 -6.39 20.02 11.40
C THR A 114 -5.08 19.50 10.83
N GLY A 115 -4.56 20.16 9.80
CA GLY A 115 -3.33 19.83 9.13
C GLY A 115 -2.57 21.05 8.64
N ILE A 116 -1.72 20.84 7.67
CA ILE A 116 -1.09 21.88 6.85
C ILE A 116 -1.52 21.70 5.40
N ASP A 117 -1.61 22.80 4.66
CA ASP A 117 -1.85 22.77 3.23
C ASP A 117 -0.53 22.99 2.51
N ILE A 118 -0.17 22.09 1.58
CA ILE A 118 1.05 22.14 0.79
C ILE A 118 0.65 22.28 -0.68
N SER A 119 1.19 23.27 -1.36
CA SER A 119 0.94 23.50 -2.77
C SER A 119 2.25 23.36 -3.57
N GLY A 120 2.22 22.47 -4.54
CA GLY A 120 3.28 22.21 -5.49
C GLY A 120 2.83 22.43 -6.92
N LYS A 121 3.38 21.65 -7.83
CA LYS A 121 2.87 21.57 -9.20
C LYS A 121 1.60 20.76 -9.22
N HIS A 122 0.51 21.32 -9.74
CA HIS A 122 -0.77 20.60 -9.85
C HIS A 122 -0.60 19.23 -10.52
N ARG A 123 -1.12 18.18 -9.88
CA ARG A 123 -1.00 16.76 -10.25
C ARG A 123 0.41 16.19 -10.07
N ASP A 124 1.17 16.71 -9.13
CA ASP A 124 2.42 16.10 -8.74
C ASP A 124 2.21 14.86 -7.85
N ASN A 125 3.23 14.03 -7.74
CA ASN A 125 3.19 12.82 -6.94
C ASN A 125 3.13 13.16 -5.45
N VAL A 126 2.23 12.50 -4.73
CA VAL A 126 2.16 12.52 -3.28
C VAL A 126 2.78 11.23 -2.75
N ILE A 127 3.72 11.35 -1.81
CA ILE A 127 4.51 10.23 -1.30
C ILE A 127 4.21 9.94 0.17
N ALA A 128 4.37 8.67 0.56
CA ALA A 128 4.36 8.26 1.97
C ALA A 128 5.56 8.86 2.71
N ILE A 129 5.32 9.51 3.86
CA ILE A 129 6.38 10.15 4.64
C ILE A 129 7.27 9.16 5.39
N TYR A 130 6.79 7.94 5.64
CA TYR A 130 7.48 6.87 6.34
C TYR A 130 6.88 5.51 6.00
N ASP A 131 7.56 4.43 6.34
CA ASP A 131 7.09 3.06 6.19
C ASP A 131 5.80 2.84 6.99
N GLY A 132 4.85 2.10 6.42
CA GLY A 132 3.59 1.86 7.12
C GLY A 132 2.61 0.97 6.37
N VAL A 133 1.39 0.94 6.90
CA VAL A 133 0.26 0.21 6.33
C VAL A 133 -0.88 1.18 6.08
N VAL A 134 -1.43 1.17 4.88
CA VAL A 134 -2.61 1.98 4.50
C VAL A 134 -3.82 1.52 5.32
N THR A 135 -4.44 2.43 6.05
CA THR A 135 -5.64 2.16 6.86
C THR A 135 -6.90 2.77 6.27
N ILE A 136 -6.76 3.76 5.38
CA ILE A 136 -7.86 4.38 4.64
C ILE A 136 -7.37 4.68 3.23
N ALA A 137 -8.18 4.35 2.20
CA ALA A 137 -7.94 4.70 0.80
C ALA A 137 -9.29 4.87 0.11
N GLU A 138 -10.00 5.99 0.39
CA GLU A 138 -11.37 6.22 -0.07
C GLU A 138 -11.74 7.70 -0.13
N VAL A 139 -12.94 7.98 -0.64
CA VAL A 139 -13.53 9.34 -0.59
C VAL A 139 -14.11 9.61 0.78
N GLN A 140 -13.59 10.61 1.49
CA GLN A 140 -14.10 11.04 2.79
C GLN A 140 -14.83 12.37 2.71
N LYS A 141 -15.91 12.51 3.52
CA LYS A 141 -16.71 13.74 3.56
C LYS A 141 -15.84 14.94 3.97
N GLY A 142 -15.83 15.98 3.13
CA GLY A 142 -15.04 17.19 3.35
C GLY A 142 -13.59 17.08 2.88
N PHE A 143 -12.96 15.92 3.00
CA PHE A 143 -11.57 15.68 2.61
C PHE A 143 -11.41 15.22 1.16
N GLY A 144 -12.48 14.71 0.53
CA GLY A 144 -12.40 14.16 -0.82
C GLY A 144 -11.62 12.85 -0.86
N ASN A 145 -10.95 12.58 -1.98
CA ASN A 145 -10.06 11.42 -2.10
C ASN A 145 -8.97 11.49 -1.03
N SER A 146 -8.90 10.48 -0.17
CA SER A 146 -8.04 10.49 1.01
C SER A 146 -7.33 9.16 1.24
N VAL A 147 -6.13 9.26 1.76
CA VAL A 147 -5.30 8.12 2.21
C VAL A 147 -4.88 8.37 3.66
N GLU A 148 -5.00 7.36 4.52
CA GLU A 148 -4.39 7.34 5.86
C GLU A 148 -3.41 6.17 5.94
N ILE A 149 -2.25 6.39 6.53
CA ILE A 149 -1.21 5.38 6.71
C ILE A 149 -0.86 5.31 8.19
N LYS A 150 -0.93 4.10 8.76
CA LYS A 150 -0.42 3.80 10.10
C LYS A 150 1.07 3.54 10.04
N HIS A 151 1.83 4.22 10.88
CA HIS A 151 3.27 4.08 11.04
C HIS A 151 3.63 3.54 12.41
N GLU A 152 4.69 2.74 12.48
CA GLU A 152 5.25 2.24 13.74
C GLU A 152 6.76 2.48 13.73
N ILE A 153 7.25 3.28 14.69
CA ILE A 153 8.68 3.49 14.91
C ILE A 153 9.09 2.66 16.13
N VAL A 154 10.03 1.78 15.91
CA VAL A 154 10.61 0.96 16.99
C VAL A 154 12.01 1.48 17.28
N THR A 155 12.23 1.91 18.51
CA THR A 155 13.56 2.31 19.03
C THR A 155 13.96 1.43 20.19
N TYR A 156 15.27 1.26 20.36
CA TYR A 156 15.84 0.50 21.46
C TYR A 156 16.75 1.41 22.27
N GLU A 157 16.54 1.43 23.59
CA GLU A 157 17.37 2.16 24.54
C GLU A 157 18.09 1.15 25.43
N THR A 158 19.40 1.28 25.58
CA THR A 158 20.16 0.49 26.55
C THR A 158 20.36 1.32 27.83
N VAL A 159 19.81 0.82 28.91
CA VAL A 159 19.96 1.42 30.24
C VAL A 159 20.82 0.54 31.14
N THR A 160 21.74 1.13 31.87
CA THR A 160 22.59 0.42 32.85
C THR A 160 22.02 0.62 34.26
N ASP A 161 21.77 -0.47 34.97
CA ASP A 161 21.30 -0.42 36.35
C ASP A 161 22.43 -0.03 37.35
N LYS A 162 22.09 0.10 38.62
CA LYS A 162 23.02 0.49 39.67
C LYS A 162 24.12 -0.54 39.89
N ASP A 163 23.91 -1.78 39.48
CA ASP A 163 24.83 -2.91 39.64
C ASP A 163 25.71 -3.11 38.38
N GLY A 164 25.56 -2.22 37.37
CA GLY A 164 26.32 -2.26 36.12
C GLY A 164 25.78 -3.20 35.07
N ASN A 165 24.57 -3.77 35.25
CA ASN A 165 23.96 -4.64 34.25
C ASN A 165 23.23 -3.80 33.18
N GLU A 166 23.44 -4.15 31.91
CA GLU A 166 22.77 -3.51 30.78
C GLU A 166 21.44 -4.20 30.49
N LYS A 167 20.39 -3.39 30.26
CA LYS A 167 19.08 -3.83 29.86
C LYS A 167 18.64 -3.02 28.64
N THR A 168 18.24 -3.71 27.56
CA THR A 168 17.65 -3.07 26.38
C THR A 168 16.15 -2.93 26.56
N ILE A 169 15.65 -1.71 26.45
CA ILE A 169 14.22 -1.37 26.49
C ILE A 169 13.77 -1.06 25.07
N LYS A 170 12.71 -1.74 24.63
CA LYS A 170 12.05 -1.48 23.35
C LYS A 170 10.98 -0.41 23.54
N HIS A 171 11.06 0.66 22.77
CA HIS A 171 10.00 1.68 22.66
C HIS A 171 9.31 1.54 21.30
N THR A 172 7.99 1.69 21.27
CA THR A 172 7.22 1.70 20.04
C THR A 172 6.33 2.94 20.02
N GLU A 173 6.55 3.81 19.05
CA GLU A 173 5.69 4.95 18.78
C GLU A 173 4.79 4.63 17.56
N VAL A 174 3.49 4.86 17.73
CA VAL A 174 2.50 4.71 16.65
C VAL A 174 1.91 6.07 16.35
N PHE A 175 1.89 6.43 15.06
CA PHE A 175 1.22 7.62 14.56
C PHE A 175 0.63 7.35 13.17
N TYR A 176 -0.16 8.28 12.67
CA TYR A 176 -0.83 8.18 11.38
C TYR A 176 -0.55 9.43 10.57
N SER A 177 -0.24 9.27 9.28
CA SER A 177 -0.24 10.36 8.32
C SER A 177 -1.52 10.29 7.48
N PHE A 178 -2.13 11.45 7.24
CA PHE A 178 -3.36 11.56 6.48
C PHE A 178 -3.19 12.56 5.34
N TYR A 179 -3.59 12.15 4.15
CA TYR A 179 -3.43 12.86 2.89
C TYR A 179 -4.80 13.07 2.26
N ALA A 180 -5.17 14.29 1.97
CA ALA A 180 -6.50 14.61 1.46
C ALA A 180 -6.46 15.51 0.22
N HIS A 181 -7.62 15.69 -0.39
CA HIS A 181 -7.82 16.44 -1.64
C HIS A 181 -7.04 15.86 -2.83
N LEU A 182 -6.79 14.55 -2.83
CA LEU A 182 -6.10 13.89 -3.93
C LEU A 182 -6.97 13.90 -5.20
N SER A 183 -6.34 14.05 -6.37
CA SER A 183 -7.02 13.84 -7.65
C SER A 183 -7.18 12.35 -7.97
N ARG A 184 -6.24 11.51 -7.46
CA ARG A 184 -6.24 10.06 -7.62
C ARG A 184 -5.58 9.40 -6.41
N ILE A 185 -6.13 8.27 -6.00
CA ILE A 185 -5.54 7.35 -5.01
C ILE A 185 -4.87 6.21 -5.77
N ASP A 186 -3.61 5.90 -5.45
CA ASP A 186 -2.81 4.86 -6.11
C ASP A 186 -2.53 3.65 -5.20
N VAL A 187 -3.13 3.61 -4.02
CA VAL A 187 -2.99 2.55 -3.01
C VAL A 187 -4.35 2.04 -2.56
N VAL A 188 -4.36 0.91 -1.87
CA VAL A 188 -5.58 0.31 -1.28
C VAL A 188 -5.37 0.03 0.20
N GLU A 189 -6.47 -0.05 0.96
CA GLU A 189 -6.43 -0.43 2.37
C GLU A 189 -5.72 -1.77 2.58
N GLY A 190 -4.89 -1.87 3.61
CA GLY A 190 -4.05 -3.01 3.92
C GLY A 190 -2.72 -3.07 3.16
N MET A 191 -2.51 -2.21 2.15
CA MET A 191 -1.25 -2.16 1.40
C MET A 191 -0.11 -1.67 2.29
N LYS A 192 1.03 -2.36 2.23
CA LYS A 192 2.27 -1.90 2.86
C LYS A 192 2.96 -0.92 1.93
N VAL A 193 3.36 0.21 2.47
CA VAL A 193 4.11 1.25 1.76
C VAL A 193 5.41 1.55 2.48
N ARG A 194 6.38 2.04 1.73
CA ARG A 194 7.66 2.54 2.25
C ARG A 194 7.74 4.04 2.10
N GLN A 195 8.60 4.65 2.88
CA GLN A 195 8.94 6.07 2.72
C GLN A 195 9.30 6.36 1.26
N GLY A 196 8.70 7.40 0.69
CA GLY A 196 8.94 7.80 -0.71
C GLY A 196 8.06 7.07 -1.74
N ASN A 197 7.31 6.01 -1.37
CA ASN A 197 6.38 5.40 -2.32
C ASN A 197 5.27 6.38 -2.69
N VAL A 198 4.95 6.45 -3.98
CA VAL A 198 3.82 7.25 -4.48
C VAL A 198 2.53 6.58 -4.01
N ILE A 199 1.67 7.34 -3.33
CA ILE A 199 0.40 6.89 -2.77
C ILE A 199 -0.81 7.51 -3.47
N GLY A 200 -0.58 8.54 -4.28
CA GLY A 200 -1.61 9.24 -5.03
C GLY A 200 -1.05 10.47 -5.73
N ILE A 201 -1.95 11.23 -6.32
CA ILE A 201 -1.64 12.43 -7.08
C ILE A 201 -2.32 13.62 -6.41
N GLU A 202 -1.58 14.73 -6.24
CA GLU A 202 -2.13 16.01 -5.74
C GLU A 202 -3.33 16.44 -6.57
N GLY A 203 -4.31 17.02 -5.90
CA GLY A 203 -5.52 17.53 -6.52
C GLY A 203 -6.06 18.76 -5.81
N GLY A 204 -7.33 18.75 -5.47
CA GLY A 204 -8.00 19.81 -4.70
C GLY A 204 -8.58 20.93 -5.55
N ASP A 205 -8.37 20.95 -6.87
CA ASP A 205 -9.08 21.92 -7.74
C ASP A 205 -10.50 21.41 -8.03
N PRO A 206 -11.54 22.00 -7.44
CA PRO A 206 -12.90 21.48 -7.59
C PRO A 206 -13.46 21.59 -9.03
N LYS A 207 -12.76 22.32 -9.90
CA LYS A 207 -13.11 22.42 -11.33
C LYS A 207 -12.46 21.35 -12.20
N LYS A 208 -11.40 20.71 -11.71
CA LYS A 208 -10.59 19.77 -12.48
C LYS A 208 -10.52 18.38 -11.86
N ASP A 209 -10.66 18.30 -10.52
CA ASP A 209 -10.43 17.07 -9.80
C ASP A 209 -11.77 16.53 -9.26
N PRO A 210 -12.18 15.32 -9.70
CA PRO A 210 -13.33 14.66 -9.11
C PRO A 210 -13.02 14.35 -7.64
N ASN A 211 -14.02 14.52 -6.77
CA ASN A 211 -13.88 14.26 -5.33
C ASN A 211 -12.80 15.12 -4.64
N ALA A 212 -12.64 16.37 -5.07
CA ALA A 212 -11.73 17.33 -4.44
C ALA A 212 -12.06 17.64 -2.97
N GLY A 213 -13.28 17.31 -2.51
CA GLY A 213 -13.73 17.65 -1.17
C GLY A 213 -14.01 19.15 -0.99
N SER A 214 -13.87 19.63 0.24
CA SER A 214 -14.08 21.05 0.59
C SER A 214 -12.82 21.88 0.37
N SER A 215 -12.36 21.94 -0.89
CA SER A 215 -11.16 22.67 -1.31
C SER A 215 -11.53 23.88 -2.19
N THR A 216 -10.68 24.90 -2.18
CA THR A 216 -10.82 26.11 -3.01
C THR A 216 -9.88 26.18 -4.19
N GLY A 217 -8.89 25.29 -4.25
CA GLY A 217 -7.87 25.24 -5.29
C GLY A 217 -6.90 24.07 -5.07
N HIS A 218 -6.00 23.87 -5.99
CA HIS A 218 -5.07 22.74 -5.90
C HIS A 218 -4.14 22.87 -4.69
N HIS A 219 -4.11 21.85 -3.86
CA HIS A 219 -3.20 21.64 -2.74
C HIS A 219 -3.38 20.24 -2.18
N LEU A 220 -2.39 19.77 -1.46
CA LEU A 220 -2.46 18.63 -0.56
C LEU A 220 -2.80 19.14 0.84
N HIS A 221 -3.88 18.67 1.44
CA HIS A 221 -4.11 18.79 2.88
C HIS A 221 -3.45 17.60 3.58
N PHE A 222 -2.54 17.87 4.51
CA PHE A 222 -1.72 16.87 5.19
C PHE A 222 -1.84 16.97 6.71
N GLU A 223 -2.16 15.84 7.36
CA GLU A 223 -2.26 15.76 8.81
C GLU A 223 -1.31 14.70 9.39
N ILE A 224 -0.86 14.92 10.62
CA ILE A 224 -0.35 13.88 11.51
C ILE A 224 -1.36 13.66 12.63
N ARG A 225 -1.66 12.40 12.92
CA ARG A 225 -2.63 11.98 13.94
C ARG A 225 -1.99 11.01 14.91
N LYS A 226 -2.33 11.11 16.20
CA LYS A 226 -1.89 10.17 17.23
C LYS A 226 -2.72 8.88 17.26
N LYS A 227 -3.91 8.91 16.68
CA LYS A 227 -4.81 7.77 16.47
C LYS A 227 -5.51 7.93 15.12
N SER A 228 -5.98 6.84 14.54
CA SER A 228 -6.82 6.89 13.34
C SER A 228 -8.07 7.75 13.54
N GLY A 229 -8.48 8.41 12.48
CA GLY A 229 -9.72 9.20 12.43
C GLY A 229 -9.58 10.66 12.85
N TYR A 230 -10.64 11.41 12.53
CA TYR A 230 -10.73 12.86 12.73
C TYR A 230 -10.64 13.26 14.20
N GLY A 231 -10.01 14.41 14.47
CA GLY A 231 -9.90 15.00 15.82
C GLY A 231 -8.74 14.49 16.67
N ASN A 232 -7.90 13.63 16.11
CA ASN A 232 -6.69 13.12 16.76
C ASN A 232 -5.40 13.79 16.23
N ASP A 233 -5.57 14.90 15.53
CA ASP A 233 -4.53 15.65 14.84
C ASP A 233 -3.59 16.38 15.80
N VAL A 234 -2.33 16.45 15.40
CA VAL A 234 -1.25 17.24 16.01
C VAL A 234 -0.57 18.07 14.93
N ASN A 235 0.26 19.04 15.33
CA ASN A 235 0.94 19.90 14.36
C ASN A 235 1.92 19.07 13.48
N PRO A 236 1.68 18.95 12.16
CA PRO A 236 2.56 18.19 11.28
C PRO A 236 3.99 18.72 11.23
N LYS A 237 4.22 20.03 11.49
CA LYS A 237 5.54 20.63 11.49
C LYS A 237 6.48 20.03 12.55
N ASP A 238 5.92 19.47 13.64
CA ASP A 238 6.71 18.81 14.69
C ASP A 238 7.32 17.50 14.20
N TYR A 239 6.88 16.98 13.04
CA TYR A 239 7.30 15.71 12.44
C TYR A 239 8.15 15.89 11.18
N ILE A 240 7.91 16.95 10.41
CA ILE A 240 8.55 17.16 9.09
C ILE A 240 9.65 18.22 9.08
N PHE A 241 9.88 18.95 10.20
CA PHE A 241 10.92 20.00 10.32
C PHE A 241 11.83 19.80 11.54
#